data_bef1262e4f2eaa14c3fadf4667207fe2
#
_entry.id   bef1262e4f2eaa14c3fadf4667207fe2
#
_cell.length_a   1.000
_cell.length_b   1.000
_cell.length_c   1.000
_cell.angle_alpha   90.00
_cell.angle_beta   90.00
_cell.angle_gamma   90.00
#
_symmetry.space_group_name_H-M   'P 1'
#
loop_
_entity.id
_entity.type
_entity.pdbx_description
1 polymer ?
#
loop_
_entity_poly.entity_id
_entity_poly.type
_entity_poly.pdbx_seq_one_letter_code
_entity_poly.pdbx_strand_id
1 'polypeptide(L)'
;VLFRSLVEKEKYQYSSTPPYELISHQNLSAEEGLYLKHFEDIFDRYYNSKRFRFSINYLLEKIDPNTLFSRLLEHHDSHGLLMNPVSLDEYYRIFQDTFYPAPTSMEQDLLKLDYLYAQRSFRLPQILASKSPGKTWKKDRKTPVIPFNHEIEICGSQANLKVAANTVYYAVAHAQNG
;
A
#
# COMPACT_ATOMS: atom_id res chain seq x y z
N VAL A 1 37.06 23.32 -4.16
CA VAL A 1 36.98 24.33 -5.25
C VAL A 1 36.10 23.84 -6.39
N LEU A 2 36.18 22.60 -6.83
CA LEU A 2 35.34 22.04 -7.92
C LEU A 2 33.85 22.00 -7.61
N PHE A 3 33.47 21.75 -6.37
CA PHE A 3 32.07 21.62 -5.99
C PHE A 3 31.31 22.97 -6.04
N ARG A 4 31.93 24.07 -5.58
CA ARG A 4 31.28 25.39 -5.64
C ARG A 4 31.05 25.89 -7.06
N SER A 5 32.00 25.63 -7.99
CA SER A 5 31.83 26.02 -9.38
C SER A 5 30.71 25.23 -10.10
N LEU A 6 30.46 23.98 -9.71
CA LEU A 6 29.32 23.19 -10.19
C LEU A 6 27.99 23.74 -9.66
N VAL A 7 27.92 24.11 -8.37
CA VAL A 7 26.72 24.69 -7.77
C VAL A 7 26.31 25.98 -8.50
N GLU A 8 27.25 26.86 -8.77
CA GLU A 8 26.98 28.10 -9.50
C GLU A 8 26.60 27.86 -10.96
N LYS A 9 27.29 26.95 -11.66
CA LYS A 9 27.05 26.61 -13.06
C LYS A 9 25.67 25.97 -13.28
N GLU A 10 25.30 25.04 -12.44
CA GLU A 10 24.07 24.24 -12.57
C GLU A 10 22.90 24.85 -11.77
N LYS A 11 23.11 26.02 -11.13
CA LYS A 11 22.10 26.76 -10.36
C LYS A 11 21.45 25.93 -9.24
N TYR A 12 22.22 25.10 -8.54
CA TYR A 12 21.70 24.33 -7.41
C TYR A 12 21.23 25.25 -6.28
N GLN A 13 20.02 25.04 -5.84
CA GLN A 13 19.44 25.70 -4.66
C GLN A 13 19.13 24.64 -3.58
N TYR A 14 19.63 24.88 -2.39
CA TYR A 14 19.46 24.00 -1.24
C TYR A 14 18.64 24.70 -0.16
N SER A 15 17.97 23.91 0.69
CA SER A 15 17.37 24.38 1.92
C SER A 15 18.41 25.11 2.78
N SER A 16 18.01 26.21 3.43
CA SER A 16 18.89 26.96 4.34
C SER A 16 19.10 26.27 5.68
N THR A 17 18.30 25.25 5.99
CA THR A 17 18.33 24.50 7.26
C THR A 17 18.59 23.01 6.99
N PRO A 18 19.26 22.30 7.92
CA PRO A 18 19.40 20.85 7.83
C PRO A 18 18.03 20.17 7.69
N PRO A 19 17.96 19.11 6.86
CA PRO A 19 19.04 18.37 6.20
C PRO A 19 19.54 18.91 4.85
N TYR A 20 19.53 20.19 4.58
CA TYR A 20 20.03 20.86 3.37
C TYR A 20 19.58 20.18 2.07
N GLU A 21 18.29 19.88 1.97
CA GLU A 21 17.69 19.22 0.81
C GLU A 21 17.84 20.08 -0.45
N LEU A 22 18.05 19.45 -1.60
CA LEU A 22 18.03 20.11 -2.90
C LEU A 22 16.60 20.59 -3.19
N ILE A 23 16.43 21.89 -3.41
CA ILE A 23 15.15 22.49 -3.74
C ILE A 23 14.97 22.54 -5.27
N SER A 24 16.00 23.00 -6.00
CA SER A 24 15.95 23.12 -7.46
C SER A 24 17.33 23.19 -8.08
N HIS A 25 17.42 22.96 -9.37
CA HIS A 25 18.58 23.22 -10.21
C HIS A 25 18.12 23.53 -11.65
N GLN A 26 19.05 23.80 -12.58
CA GLN A 26 18.70 24.26 -13.93
C GLN A 26 17.75 23.31 -14.71
N ASN A 27 17.72 22.01 -14.39
CA ASN A 27 16.91 20.99 -15.06
C ASN A 27 15.79 20.44 -14.15
N LEU A 28 15.60 21.01 -12.96
CA LEU A 28 14.57 20.60 -12.00
C LEU A 28 14.04 21.85 -11.28
N SER A 29 12.81 22.21 -11.54
CA SER A 29 12.13 23.29 -10.83
C SER A 29 11.83 22.90 -9.38
N ALA A 30 11.54 23.88 -8.53
CA ALA A 30 11.13 23.62 -7.15
C ALA A 30 9.79 22.86 -7.08
N GLU A 31 8.90 23.08 -8.02
CA GLU A 31 7.61 22.39 -8.13
C GLU A 31 7.80 20.91 -8.49
N GLU A 32 8.64 20.62 -9.49
CA GLU A 32 9.00 19.24 -9.84
C GLU A 32 9.72 18.52 -8.68
N GLY A 33 10.61 19.24 -7.96
CA GLY A 33 11.28 18.70 -6.76
C GLY A 33 10.28 18.34 -5.67
N LEU A 34 9.29 19.19 -5.42
CA LEU A 34 8.22 18.92 -4.46
C LEU A 34 7.35 17.75 -4.88
N TYR A 35 6.99 17.67 -6.18
CA TYR A 35 6.26 16.53 -6.72
C TYR A 35 7.01 15.21 -6.51
N LEU A 36 8.31 15.17 -6.81
CA LEU A 36 9.13 13.98 -6.60
C LEU A 36 9.21 13.57 -5.13
N LYS A 37 9.29 14.53 -4.22
CA LYS A 37 9.28 14.27 -2.78
C LYS A 37 7.95 13.66 -2.33
N HIS A 38 6.82 14.16 -2.80
CA HIS A 38 5.52 13.59 -2.51
C HIS A 38 5.36 12.20 -3.14
N PHE A 39 5.90 12.01 -4.35
CA PHE A 39 5.87 10.71 -5.02
C PHE A 39 6.70 9.67 -4.25
N GLU A 40 7.89 10.03 -3.76
CA GLU A 40 8.72 9.19 -2.90
C GLU A 40 7.98 8.80 -1.61
N ASP A 41 7.33 9.75 -0.94
CA ASP A 41 6.56 9.49 0.27
C ASP A 41 5.40 8.50 0.02
N ILE A 42 4.67 8.66 -1.08
CA ILE A 42 3.62 7.71 -1.49
C ILE A 42 4.22 6.34 -1.80
N PHE A 43 5.35 6.29 -2.50
CA PHE A 43 6.03 5.04 -2.82
C PHE A 43 6.47 4.29 -1.54
N ASP A 44 7.01 5.00 -0.57
CA ASP A 44 7.40 4.46 0.72
C ASP A 44 6.21 3.94 1.53
N ARG A 45 5.12 4.71 1.58
CA ARG A 45 3.91 4.35 2.31
C ARG A 45 3.23 3.09 1.77
N TYR A 46 3.22 2.90 0.46
CA TYR A 46 2.49 1.79 -0.18
C TYR A 46 3.39 0.62 -0.58
N TYR A 47 4.52 0.88 -1.23
CA TYR A 47 5.39 -0.18 -1.76
C TYR A 47 6.44 -0.65 -0.75
N ASN A 48 7.28 0.24 -0.25
CA ASN A 48 8.38 -0.11 0.64
C ASN A 48 7.87 -0.61 2.01
N SER A 49 6.74 -0.10 2.47
CA SER A 49 6.08 -0.59 3.69
C SER A 49 5.61 -2.05 3.62
N LYS A 50 5.50 -2.61 2.41
CA LYS A 50 4.99 -3.96 2.10
C LYS A 50 3.55 -4.21 2.58
N ARG A 51 2.79 -3.16 2.88
CA ARG A 51 1.39 -3.26 3.34
C ARG A 51 0.44 -3.75 2.26
N PHE A 52 0.77 -3.49 0.99
CA PHE A 52 -0.05 -3.83 -0.18
C PHE A 52 0.69 -4.76 -1.14
N ARG A 53 1.46 -5.68 -0.59
CA ARG A 53 2.37 -6.53 -1.34
C ARG A 53 1.68 -7.31 -2.45
N PHE A 54 0.56 -7.95 -2.15
CA PHE A 54 -0.15 -8.81 -3.08
C PHE A 54 -1.00 -7.98 -4.05
N SER A 55 -1.71 -6.98 -3.55
CA SER A 55 -2.54 -6.10 -4.38
C SER A 55 -1.72 -5.27 -5.35
N ILE A 56 -0.56 -4.73 -4.93
CA ILE A 56 0.32 -3.98 -5.82
C ILE A 56 0.89 -4.89 -6.90
N ASN A 57 1.38 -6.09 -6.56
CA ASN A 57 1.90 -7.01 -7.58
C ASN A 57 0.82 -7.39 -8.61
N TYR A 58 -0.39 -7.65 -8.16
CA TYR A 58 -1.53 -7.90 -9.06
C TYR A 58 -1.86 -6.71 -9.98
N LEU A 59 -1.77 -5.49 -9.46
CA LEU A 59 -1.98 -4.28 -10.27
C LEU A 59 -0.83 -4.03 -11.25
N LEU A 60 0.41 -4.29 -10.88
CA LEU A 60 1.58 -4.13 -11.75
C LEU A 60 1.59 -5.05 -12.97
N GLU A 61 0.80 -6.12 -12.96
CA GLU A 61 0.56 -6.95 -14.15
C GLU A 61 -0.39 -6.27 -15.17
N LYS A 62 -1.12 -5.22 -14.75
CA LYS A 62 -2.18 -4.58 -15.53
C LYS A 62 -1.92 -3.11 -15.86
N ILE A 63 -1.22 -2.41 -14.98
CA ILE A 63 -0.91 -0.99 -15.13
C ILE A 63 0.56 -0.74 -14.83
N ASP A 64 1.13 0.26 -15.48
CA ASP A 64 2.52 0.62 -15.24
C ASP A 64 2.75 1.26 -13.86
N PRO A 65 3.96 1.12 -13.29
CA PRO A 65 4.26 1.61 -11.94
C PRO A 65 4.01 3.11 -11.77
N ASN A 66 4.38 3.92 -12.77
CA ASN A 66 4.21 5.37 -12.67
C ASN A 66 2.73 5.74 -12.57
N THR A 67 1.88 5.16 -13.41
CA THR A 67 0.41 5.35 -13.35
C THR A 67 -0.15 4.92 -12.01
N LEU A 68 0.31 3.78 -11.45
CA LEU A 68 -0.16 3.29 -10.17
C LEU A 68 0.11 4.30 -9.05
N PHE A 69 1.35 4.73 -8.91
CA PHE A 69 1.74 5.62 -7.81
C PHE A 69 1.27 7.06 -8.02
N SER A 70 1.18 7.56 -9.26
CA SER A 70 0.60 8.87 -9.56
C SER A 70 -0.88 8.95 -9.17
N ARG A 71 -1.67 7.90 -9.42
CA ARG A 71 -3.08 7.87 -8.99
C ARG A 71 -3.24 7.89 -7.47
N LEU A 72 -2.35 7.21 -6.73
CA LEU A 72 -2.33 7.30 -5.26
C LEU A 72 -1.94 8.71 -4.79
N LEU A 73 -0.95 9.32 -5.46
CA LEU A 73 -0.54 10.69 -5.16
C LEU A 73 -1.67 11.68 -5.38
N GLU A 74 -2.35 11.61 -6.53
CA GLU A 74 -3.50 12.45 -6.86
C GLU A 74 -4.63 12.28 -5.84
N HIS A 75 -4.90 11.05 -5.40
CA HIS A 75 -5.91 10.80 -4.37
C HIS A 75 -5.53 11.47 -3.04
N HIS A 76 -4.28 11.34 -2.60
CA HIS A 76 -3.81 11.98 -1.38
C HIS A 76 -3.82 13.50 -1.45
N ASP A 77 -3.40 14.06 -2.58
CA ASP A 77 -3.38 15.50 -2.80
C ASP A 77 -4.79 16.09 -2.81
N SER A 78 -5.70 15.52 -3.58
CA SER A 78 -7.10 15.98 -3.67
C SER A 78 -7.85 15.93 -2.35
N HIS A 79 -7.42 15.09 -1.39
CA HIS A 79 -8.01 14.99 -0.06
C HIS A 79 -7.18 15.67 1.05
N GLY A 80 -6.09 16.36 0.70
CA GLY A 80 -5.21 17.04 1.65
C GLY A 80 -4.48 16.10 2.60
N LEU A 81 -4.14 14.89 2.16
CA LEU A 81 -3.56 13.83 2.99
C LEU A 81 -2.03 13.71 2.87
N LEU A 82 -1.39 14.49 1.98
CA LEU A 82 0.05 14.41 1.73
C LEU A 82 0.88 14.71 2.97
N MET A 83 0.51 15.76 3.72
CA MET A 83 1.25 16.23 4.90
C MET A 83 0.67 15.71 6.22
N ASN A 84 -0.38 14.92 6.17
CA ASN A 84 -1.08 14.46 7.36
C ASN A 84 -0.81 12.98 7.63
N PRO A 85 -0.71 12.58 8.90
CA PRO A 85 -0.66 11.16 9.25
C PRO A 85 -1.98 10.48 8.89
N VAL A 86 -1.89 9.36 8.22
CA VAL A 86 -3.04 8.56 7.77
C VAL A 86 -3.09 7.29 8.62
N SER A 87 -4.27 6.94 9.12
CA SER A 87 -4.47 5.69 9.85
C SER A 87 -4.32 4.48 8.93
N LEU A 88 -4.05 3.32 9.50
CA LEU A 88 -3.92 2.10 8.70
C LEU A 88 -5.22 1.77 7.95
N ASP A 89 -6.35 1.86 8.61
CA ASP A 89 -7.66 1.59 8.00
C ASP A 89 -7.95 2.56 6.85
N GLU A 90 -7.48 3.80 6.98
CA GLU A 90 -7.59 4.81 5.93
C GLU A 90 -6.72 4.47 4.72
N TYR A 91 -5.51 3.94 4.91
CA TYR A 91 -4.68 3.46 3.79
C TYR A 91 -5.40 2.41 2.96
N TYR A 92 -6.09 1.45 3.59
CA TYR A 92 -6.84 0.42 2.88
C TYR A 92 -8.07 0.99 2.18
N ARG A 93 -8.72 2.00 2.77
CA ARG A 93 -9.83 2.70 2.12
C ARG A 93 -9.37 3.47 0.90
N ILE A 94 -8.31 4.28 1.01
CA ILE A 94 -7.73 5.03 -0.11
C ILE A 94 -7.35 4.09 -1.25
N PHE A 95 -6.66 3.00 -0.93
CA PHE A 95 -6.26 2.02 -1.94
C PHE A 95 -7.46 1.39 -2.65
N GLN A 96 -8.49 1.01 -1.89
CA GLN A 96 -9.72 0.47 -2.44
C GLN A 96 -10.45 1.49 -3.31
N ASP A 97 -10.63 2.71 -2.83
CA ASP A 97 -11.34 3.77 -3.57
C ASP A 97 -10.61 4.15 -4.86
N THR A 98 -9.27 4.10 -4.84
CA THR A 98 -8.44 4.43 -6.02
C THR A 98 -8.48 3.34 -7.10
N PHE A 99 -8.41 2.07 -6.71
CA PHE A 99 -8.23 0.96 -7.66
C PHE A 99 -9.41 0.00 -7.75
N TYR A 100 -10.18 -0.13 -6.69
CA TYR A 100 -11.26 -1.08 -6.55
C TYR A 100 -12.55 -0.43 -6.04
N PRO A 101 -13.09 0.61 -6.71
CA PRO A 101 -14.29 1.33 -6.26
C PRO A 101 -15.52 0.40 -6.15
N ALA A 102 -15.54 -0.68 -6.93
CA ALA A 102 -16.50 -1.76 -6.84
C ALA A 102 -15.74 -3.10 -6.83
N PRO A 103 -15.14 -3.47 -5.67
CA PRO A 103 -14.20 -4.58 -5.64
C PRO A 103 -14.87 -5.92 -5.95
N THR A 104 -14.22 -6.69 -6.79
CA THR A 104 -14.54 -8.10 -7.00
C THR A 104 -14.21 -8.92 -5.75
N SER A 105 -14.71 -10.14 -5.67
CA SER A 105 -14.37 -11.05 -4.57
C SER A 105 -12.86 -11.32 -4.47
N MET A 106 -12.18 -11.37 -5.62
CA MET A 106 -10.73 -11.57 -5.71
C MET A 106 -9.95 -10.36 -5.14
N GLU A 107 -10.33 -9.16 -5.52
CA GLU A 107 -9.70 -7.93 -5.04
C GLU A 107 -9.91 -7.73 -3.54
N GLN A 108 -11.09 -8.08 -3.03
CA GLN A 108 -11.35 -8.12 -1.60
C GLN A 108 -10.45 -9.12 -0.86
N ASP A 109 -10.27 -10.30 -1.42
CA ASP A 109 -9.43 -11.33 -0.81
C ASP A 109 -7.94 -10.94 -0.85
N LEU A 110 -7.47 -10.27 -1.91
CA LEU A 110 -6.11 -9.71 -1.96
C LEU A 110 -5.88 -8.65 -0.87
N LEU A 111 -6.80 -7.71 -0.70
CA LEU A 111 -6.70 -6.69 0.35
C LEU A 111 -6.73 -7.28 1.77
N LYS A 112 -7.57 -8.30 2.01
CA LYS A 112 -7.56 -9.03 3.27
C LYS A 112 -6.21 -9.70 3.53
N LEU A 113 -5.67 -10.34 2.49
CA LEU A 113 -4.37 -11.01 2.56
C LEU A 113 -3.26 -10.02 2.91
N ASP A 114 -3.21 -8.88 2.22
CA ASP A 114 -2.26 -7.80 2.49
C ASP A 114 -2.36 -7.32 3.94
N TYR A 115 -3.59 -7.09 4.43
CA TYR A 115 -3.81 -6.65 5.80
C TYR A 115 -3.29 -7.66 6.83
N LEU A 116 -3.55 -8.94 6.62
CA LEU A 116 -3.11 -10.00 7.52
C LEU A 116 -1.60 -10.16 7.54
N TYR A 117 -0.95 -9.98 6.39
CA TYR A 117 0.51 -10.03 6.29
C TYR A 117 1.20 -8.81 6.91
N ALA A 118 0.59 -7.63 6.77
CA ALA A 118 1.14 -6.39 7.30
C ALA A 118 0.91 -6.22 8.80
N GLN A 119 -0.13 -6.85 9.35
CA GLN A 119 -0.55 -6.65 10.73
C GLN A 119 -0.39 -7.91 11.57
N ARG A 120 -0.01 -7.69 12.83
CA ARG A 120 -0.05 -8.75 13.86
C ARG A 120 -1.43 -8.89 14.51
N SER A 121 -2.43 -8.13 14.02
CA SER A 121 -3.79 -8.12 14.53
C SER A 121 -4.72 -8.92 13.63
N PHE A 122 -5.61 -9.71 14.22
CA PHE A 122 -6.62 -10.50 13.49
C PHE A 122 -7.95 -9.75 13.28
N ARG A 123 -8.02 -8.49 13.70
CA ARG A 123 -9.22 -7.68 13.53
C ARG A 123 -9.13 -6.95 12.20
N LEU A 124 -9.87 -7.44 11.22
CA LEU A 124 -9.99 -6.75 9.94
C LEU A 124 -10.69 -5.39 10.11
N PRO A 125 -10.25 -4.36 9.36
CA PRO A 125 -10.99 -3.12 9.25
C PRO A 125 -12.40 -3.38 8.72
N GLN A 126 -13.34 -2.52 9.06
CA GLN A 126 -14.74 -2.67 8.65
C GLN A 126 -14.91 -2.76 7.13
N ILE A 127 -14.08 -2.06 6.37
CA ILE A 127 -14.09 -2.07 4.91
C ILE A 127 -13.72 -3.44 4.31
N LEU A 128 -12.88 -4.21 5.00
CA LEU A 128 -12.45 -5.56 4.59
C LEU A 128 -13.28 -6.67 5.26
N ALA A 129 -14.08 -6.32 6.25
CA ALA A 129 -14.97 -7.26 6.91
C ALA A 129 -16.08 -7.67 5.95
N SER A 130 -16.04 -8.90 5.47
CA SER A 130 -17.16 -9.45 4.67
C SER A 130 -18.46 -9.32 5.43
N LYS A 131 -19.51 -8.85 4.77
CA LYS A 131 -20.91 -8.99 5.25
C LYS A 131 -21.35 -10.46 5.18
N SER A 132 -20.49 -11.38 5.51
CA SER A 132 -20.83 -12.80 5.49
C SER A 132 -21.67 -13.13 6.71
N PRO A 133 -22.91 -13.53 6.52
CA PRO A 133 -23.70 -14.19 7.55
C PRO A 133 -23.26 -15.66 7.62
N GLY A 134 -22.06 -15.93 7.97
CA GLY A 134 -21.59 -17.30 8.12
C GLY A 134 -21.11 -17.49 9.54
N LYS A 135 -21.67 -18.48 10.22
CA LYS A 135 -21.18 -18.96 11.52
C LYS A 135 -19.67 -18.94 11.52
N THR A 136 -19.07 -18.08 12.34
CA THR A 136 -17.65 -18.13 12.64
C THR A 136 -17.34 -19.54 13.16
N TRP A 137 -16.74 -20.38 12.34
CA TRP A 137 -16.21 -21.66 12.77
C TRP A 137 -15.02 -21.37 13.67
N LYS A 138 -15.25 -21.37 14.96
CA LYS A 138 -14.20 -21.34 15.96
C LYS A 138 -13.68 -22.75 16.07
N LYS A 139 -12.56 -23.05 15.40
CA LYS A 139 -11.87 -24.33 15.63
C LYS A 139 -11.42 -24.43 17.09
N ASP A 140 -11.03 -23.32 17.67
CA ASP A 140 -10.74 -23.10 19.10
C ASP A 140 -11.04 -21.66 19.45
N ARG A 141 -11.38 -21.37 20.71
CA ARG A 141 -11.62 -19.99 21.19
C ARG A 141 -10.42 -19.04 21.02
N LYS A 142 -9.25 -19.56 20.62
CA LYS A 142 -7.98 -18.83 20.54
C LYS A 142 -7.50 -18.54 19.12
N THR A 143 -7.99 -19.23 18.09
CA THR A 143 -7.50 -19.06 16.72
C THR A 143 -8.55 -18.36 15.89
N PRO A 144 -8.34 -17.09 15.47
CA PRO A 144 -9.25 -16.39 14.61
C PRO A 144 -9.24 -17.01 13.21
N VAL A 145 -10.43 -17.15 12.65
CA VAL A 145 -10.63 -17.70 11.31
C VAL A 145 -11.25 -16.64 10.43
N ILE A 146 -10.63 -16.38 9.29
CA ILE A 146 -11.03 -15.34 8.36
C ILE A 146 -11.57 -15.97 7.09
N PRO A 147 -12.77 -15.57 6.63
CA PRO A 147 -13.37 -16.11 5.43
C PRO A 147 -12.76 -15.47 4.18
N PHE A 148 -12.43 -16.32 3.19
CA PHE A 148 -12.01 -15.96 1.85
C PHE A 148 -12.94 -16.62 0.83
N ASN A 149 -13.09 -15.97 -0.33
CA ASN A 149 -13.87 -16.51 -1.45
C ASN A 149 -13.01 -17.41 -2.35
N HIS A 150 -11.71 -17.37 -2.22
CA HIS A 150 -10.75 -18.08 -3.04
C HIS A 150 -9.83 -18.96 -2.21
N GLU A 151 -9.38 -20.07 -2.78
CA GLU A 151 -8.22 -20.79 -2.30
C GLU A 151 -6.96 -19.98 -2.62
N ILE A 152 -6.10 -19.80 -1.61
CA ILE A 152 -4.93 -18.94 -1.71
C ILE A 152 -3.68 -19.79 -1.60
N GLU A 153 -2.84 -19.72 -2.61
CA GLU A 153 -1.49 -20.27 -2.61
C GLU A 153 -0.49 -19.12 -2.72
N ILE A 154 0.42 -19.01 -1.77
CA ILE A 154 1.38 -17.91 -1.69
C ILE A 154 2.73 -18.39 -2.18
N CYS A 155 3.24 -17.76 -3.24
CA CYS A 155 4.55 -17.99 -3.82
C CYS A 155 5.38 -16.71 -3.74
N GLY A 156 6.21 -16.57 -2.71
CA GLY A 156 7.02 -15.37 -2.50
C GLY A 156 6.17 -14.13 -2.28
N SER A 157 6.21 -13.16 -3.20
CA SER A 157 5.42 -11.92 -3.16
C SER A 157 4.14 -11.98 -3.98
N GLN A 158 3.85 -13.10 -4.62
CA GLN A 158 2.64 -13.31 -5.41
C GLN A 158 1.66 -14.21 -4.66
N ALA A 159 0.39 -14.01 -4.90
CA ALA A 159 -0.68 -14.87 -4.41
C ALA A 159 -1.48 -15.39 -5.61
N ASN A 160 -1.52 -16.70 -5.74
CA ASN A 160 -2.38 -17.37 -6.71
C ASN A 160 -3.73 -17.64 -6.05
N LEU A 161 -4.79 -17.04 -6.58
CA LEU A 161 -6.15 -17.22 -6.10
C LEU A 161 -6.91 -18.11 -7.06
N LYS A 162 -7.43 -19.23 -6.55
CA LYS A 162 -8.30 -20.14 -7.28
C LYS A 162 -9.73 -20.00 -6.77
N VAL A 163 -10.69 -19.96 -7.69
CA VAL A 163 -12.11 -19.92 -7.30
C VAL A 163 -12.44 -21.16 -6.49
N ALA A 164 -12.93 -20.95 -5.27
CA ALA A 164 -13.40 -22.02 -4.40
C ALA A 164 -14.90 -22.28 -4.63
N ALA A 165 -15.30 -23.53 -4.60
CA ALA A 165 -16.72 -23.90 -4.71
C ALA A 165 -17.55 -23.40 -3.52
N ASN A 166 -16.89 -23.20 -2.37
CA ASN A 166 -17.47 -22.68 -1.12
C ASN A 166 -16.51 -21.70 -0.48
N THR A 167 -17.02 -20.88 0.46
CA THR A 167 -16.17 -20.00 1.27
C THR A 167 -15.11 -20.78 2.01
N VAL A 168 -13.85 -20.45 1.78
CA VAL A 168 -12.69 -21.06 2.45
C VAL A 168 -12.33 -20.27 3.69
N TYR A 169 -12.05 -20.97 4.78
CA TYR A 169 -11.67 -20.37 6.04
C TYR A 169 -10.21 -20.65 6.33
N TYR A 170 -9.41 -19.61 6.43
CA TYR A 170 -8.01 -19.72 6.83
C TYR A 170 -7.84 -19.39 8.31
N ALA A 171 -7.20 -20.32 9.03
CA ALA A 171 -6.74 -20.05 10.37
C ALA A 171 -5.45 -19.21 10.29
N VAL A 172 -5.45 -18.07 10.95
CA VAL A 172 -4.27 -17.21 11.00
C VAL A 172 -3.41 -17.63 12.18
N ALA A 173 -2.27 -18.28 11.89
CA ALA A 173 -1.26 -18.60 12.88
C ALA A 173 -0.12 -17.60 12.77
N HIS A 174 0.23 -16.92 13.86
CA HIS A 174 1.51 -16.22 13.93
C HIS A 174 2.61 -17.23 14.19
N ALA A 175 3.61 -17.26 13.32
CA ALA A 175 4.87 -17.87 13.67
C ALA A 175 5.41 -17.14 14.91
N GLN A 176 5.43 -17.82 16.05
CA GLN A 176 6.21 -17.36 17.18
C GLN A 176 7.67 -17.49 16.73
N ASN A 177 8.30 -16.35 16.43
CA ASN A 177 9.74 -16.33 16.30
C ASN A 177 10.32 -16.67 17.66
N GLY A 178 10.89 -17.87 17.77
CA GLY A 178 11.77 -18.25 18.84
C GLY A 178 13.08 -17.47 18.81
#